data_376cbe7393b08934e78820e929ba918c
#
_entry.id   376cbe7393b08934e78820e929ba918c
#
_cell.length_a   1.000
_cell.length_b   1.000
_cell.length_c   1.000
_cell.angle_alpha   90.00
_cell.angle_beta   90.00
_cell.angle_gamma   90.00
#
_symmetry.space_group_name_H-M   'P 1'
#
loop_
_entity.id
_entity.type
_entity.pdbx_description
1 polymer ?
#
loop_
_entity_poly.entity_id
_entity_poly.type
_entity_poly.pdbx_seq_one_letter_code
_entity_poly.pdbx_strand_id
1 'polypeptide(L)'
;MKRAKITYGQLDKVLRSLGFSCRVIEGDPPARRYEHQETGALVSVPPYPMTDFVLEPHLVAARTTMDLFGITDPSVFDAELQKAG
;
A
#
# COMPACT_ATOMS: atom_id res chain seq x y z
N MET A 1 18.24 -1.12 4.67
CA MET A 1 17.20 -1.55 3.73
C MET A 1 16.84 -0.37 2.82
N LYS A 2 16.67 -0.66 1.53
CA LYS A 2 16.41 0.39 0.55
C LYS A 2 14.97 0.92 0.65
N ARG A 3 14.80 2.21 0.45
CA ARG A 3 13.48 2.86 0.41
C ARG A 3 13.15 3.30 -1.01
N ALA A 4 11.87 3.21 -1.36
CA ALA A 4 11.36 3.73 -2.63
C ALA A 4 11.28 5.26 -2.58
N LYS A 5 10.99 5.87 -3.73
CA LYS A 5 10.79 7.33 -3.81
C LYS A 5 9.31 7.70 -3.63
N ILE A 6 8.56 6.83 -2.99
CA ILE A 6 7.13 6.96 -2.73
C ILE A 6 6.94 6.97 -1.21
N THR A 7 6.13 7.88 -0.71
CA THR A 7 5.83 7.94 0.72
C THR A 7 4.67 7.00 1.07
N TYR A 8 4.56 6.65 2.37
CA TYR A 8 3.41 5.88 2.85
C TYR A 8 2.10 6.64 2.63
N GLY A 9 2.14 7.97 2.65
CA GLY A 9 0.96 8.80 2.33
C GLY A 9 0.51 8.63 0.89
N GLN A 10 1.44 8.57 -0.06
CA GLN A 10 1.11 8.31 -1.46
C GLN A 10 0.52 6.90 -1.63
N LEU A 11 1.12 5.91 -0.97
CA LEU A 11 0.61 4.54 -1.00
C LEU A 11 -0.80 4.46 -0.40
N ASP A 12 -1.03 5.11 0.74
CA ASP A 12 -2.33 5.18 1.39
C ASP A 12 -3.39 5.78 0.45
N LYS A 13 -3.06 6.88 -0.18
CA LYS A 13 -3.98 7.59 -1.07
C LYS A 13 -4.39 6.73 -2.26
N VAL A 14 -3.43 6.06 -2.89
CA VAL A 14 -3.70 5.21 -4.05
C VAL A 14 -4.52 3.97 -3.64
N LEU A 15 -4.15 3.32 -2.53
CA LEU A 15 -4.90 2.15 -2.07
C LEU A 15 -6.35 2.51 -1.76
N ARG A 16 -6.61 3.65 -1.11
CA ARG A 16 -7.97 4.11 -0.86
C ARG A 16 -8.72 4.39 -2.15
N SER A 17 -8.06 4.98 -3.13
CA SER A 17 -8.69 5.27 -4.43
C SER A 17 -9.05 3.99 -5.19
N LEU A 18 -8.38 2.89 -4.91
CA LEU A 18 -8.65 1.59 -5.52
C LEU A 18 -9.71 0.78 -4.76
N GLY A 19 -10.28 1.33 -3.71
CA GLY A 19 -11.35 0.69 -2.96
C GLY A 19 -10.91 -0.03 -1.69
N PHE A 20 -9.67 0.19 -1.25
CA PHE A 20 -9.21 -0.36 0.03
C PHE A 20 -9.69 0.51 1.19
N SER A 21 -10.13 -0.13 2.25
CA SER A 21 -10.33 0.52 3.54
C SER A 21 -9.09 0.31 4.40
N CYS A 22 -8.84 1.20 5.33
CA CYS A 22 -7.64 1.16 6.16
C CYS A 22 -8.01 1.21 7.63
N ARG A 23 -7.32 0.43 8.43
CA ARG A 23 -7.39 0.56 9.89
C ARG A 23 -6.06 0.17 10.52
N VAL A 24 -5.79 0.74 11.69
CA VAL A 24 -4.62 0.38 12.47
C VAL A 24 -4.98 -0.80 13.37
N ILE A 25 -4.19 -1.86 13.27
CA ILE A 25 -4.35 -3.05 14.12
C ILE A 25 -3.33 -2.92 15.24
N GLU A 26 -3.82 -2.87 16.47
CA GLU A 26 -2.95 -2.84 17.63
C GLU A 26 -2.38 -4.23 17.87
N GLY A 27 -1.15 -4.27 18.37
CA GLY A 27 -0.48 -5.53 18.62
C GLY A 27 1.01 -5.31 18.77
N ASP A 28 1.75 -6.40 18.78
CA ASP A 28 3.19 -6.37 18.92
C ASP A 28 3.78 -7.29 17.85
N PRO A 29 4.17 -6.73 16.69
CA PRO A 29 4.15 -5.31 16.33
C PRO A 29 2.77 -4.83 15.84
N PRO A 30 2.49 -3.52 15.94
CA PRO A 30 1.28 -2.96 15.37
C PRO A 30 1.37 -2.90 13.83
N ALA A 31 0.24 -2.81 13.17
CA ALA A 31 0.20 -2.76 11.71
C ALA A 31 -0.89 -1.81 11.22
N ARG A 32 -0.65 -1.22 10.05
CA ARG A 32 -1.67 -0.51 9.28
C ARG A 32 -2.13 -1.47 8.21
N ARG A 33 -3.42 -1.85 8.25
CA ARG A 33 -3.98 -2.84 7.35
C ARG A 33 -4.94 -2.21 6.36
N TYR A 34 -4.75 -2.53 5.08
CA TYR A 34 -5.64 -2.13 4.01
C TYR A 34 -6.35 -3.38 3.50
N GLU A 35 -7.67 -3.31 3.39
CA GLU A 35 -8.48 -4.42 2.92
C GLU A 35 -9.35 -3.98 1.75
N HIS A 36 -9.34 -4.78 0.68
CA HIS A 36 -10.15 -4.56 -0.50
C HIS A 36 -11.43 -5.37 -0.37
N GLN A 37 -12.58 -4.71 -0.27
CA GLN A 37 -13.85 -5.36 0.04
C GLN A 37 -14.27 -6.37 -1.02
N GLU A 38 -14.10 -6.03 -2.29
CA GLU A 38 -14.57 -6.90 -3.38
C GLU A 38 -13.77 -8.20 -3.50
N THR A 39 -12.47 -8.15 -3.32
CA THR A 39 -11.59 -9.30 -3.55
C THR A 39 -11.08 -9.95 -2.28
N GLY A 40 -11.18 -9.27 -1.15
CA GLY A 40 -10.58 -9.72 0.10
C GLY A 40 -9.06 -9.56 0.16
N ALA A 41 -8.47 -8.87 -0.81
CA ALA A 41 -7.03 -8.63 -0.82
C ALA A 41 -6.61 -7.80 0.39
N LEU A 42 -5.45 -8.12 0.95
CA LEU A 42 -4.90 -7.44 2.13
C LEU A 42 -3.51 -6.90 1.83
N VAL A 43 -3.27 -5.66 2.26
CA VAL A 43 -1.95 -5.06 2.26
C VAL A 43 -1.68 -4.60 3.69
N SER A 44 -0.60 -5.06 4.29
CA SER A 44 -0.26 -4.73 5.67
C SER A 44 1.13 -4.12 5.72
N VAL A 45 1.24 -2.97 6.36
CA VAL A 45 2.52 -2.28 6.53
C VAL A 45 2.63 -1.79 7.97
N PRO A 46 3.85 -1.56 8.47
CA PRO A 46 4.00 -0.93 9.79
C PRO A 46 3.38 0.46 9.78
N PRO A 47 2.87 0.96 10.93
CA PRO A 47 2.22 2.28 10.99
C PRO A 47 3.26 3.41 11.06
N TYR A 48 4.14 3.46 10.08
CA TYR A 48 5.14 4.53 9.97
C TYR A 48 4.46 5.86 9.60
N PRO A 49 5.11 7.00 9.90
CA PRO A 49 4.58 8.30 9.49
C PRO A 49 4.31 8.35 7.98
N MET A 50 3.24 9.02 7.61
CA MET A 50 2.84 9.15 6.20
C MET A 50 3.88 9.88 5.34
N THR A 51 4.75 10.66 5.98
CA THR A 51 5.82 11.39 5.31
C THR A 51 7.06 10.54 5.04
N ASP A 52 7.17 9.35 5.64
CA ASP A 52 8.30 8.46 5.43
C ASP A 52 8.21 7.80 4.05
N PHE A 53 9.37 7.56 3.44
CA PHE A 53 9.43 6.79 2.21
C PHE A 53 9.19 5.31 2.48
N VAL A 54 8.47 4.66 1.57
CA VAL A 54 8.10 3.24 1.69
C VAL A 54 9.34 2.36 1.56
N LEU A 55 9.48 1.39 2.45
CA LEU A 55 10.52 0.37 2.31
C LEU A 55 10.23 -0.49 1.08
N GLU A 56 11.25 -0.78 0.27
CA GLU A 56 11.09 -1.53 -0.97
C GLU A 56 10.29 -2.83 -0.82
N PRO A 57 10.52 -3.67 0.21
CA PRO A 57 9.72 -4.88 0.37
C PRO A 57 8.22 -4.62 0.53
N HIS A 58 7.85 -3.52 1.18
CA HIS A 58 6.43 -3.17 1.34
C HIS A 58 5.80 -2.77 0.00
N LEU A 59 6.55 -2.05 -0.82
CA LEU A 59 6.07 -1.66 -2.15
C LEU A 59 5.92 -2.87 -3.06
N VAL A 60 6.90 -3.77 -3.05
CA VAL A 60 6.84 -5.02 -3.83
C VAL A 60 5.63 -5.85 -3.41
N ALA A 61 5.40 -5.99 -2.10
CA ALA A 61 4.26 -6.76 -1.59
C ALA A 61 2.93 -6.15 -2.05
N ALA A 62 2.79 -4.83 -1.97
CA ALA A 62 1.57 -4.15 -2.41
C ALA A 62 1.35 -4.34 -3.91
N ARG A 63 2.40 -4.17 -4.70
CA ARG A 63 2.33 -4.36 -6.16
C ARG A 63 1.91 -5.78 -6.52
N THR A 64 2.50 -6.78 -5.85
CA THR A 64 2.18 -8.18 -6.07
C THR A 64 0.72 -8.47 -5.74
N THR A 65 0.20 -7.89 -4.65
CA THR A 65 -1.20 -8.03 -4.26
C THR A 65 -2.13 -7.48 -5.33
N MET A 66 -1.81 -6.30 -5.89
CA MET A 66 -2.62 -5.72 -6.97
C MET A 66 -2.69 -6.66 -8.18
N ASP A 67 -1.57 -7.26 -8.54
CA ASP A 67 -1.50 -8.17 -9.67
C ASP A 67 -2.23 -9.49 -9.42
N LEU A 68 -1.98 -10.12 -8.28
CA LEU A 68 -2.57 -11.42 -7.94
C LEU A 68 -4.10 -11.38 -7.85
N PHE A 69 -4.65 -10.30 -7.36
CA PHE A 69 -6.10 -10.15 -7.20
C PHE A 69 -6.76 -9.43 -8.37
N GLY A 70 -5.98 -9.08 -9.39
CA GLY A 70 -6.52 -8.42 -10.59
C GLY A 70 -7.12 -7.05 -10.32
N ILE A 71 -6.65 -6.36 -9.28
CA ILE A 71 -7.18 -5.05 -8.91
C ILE A 71 -6.71 -3.98 -9.89
N THR A 72 -5.42 -3.99 -10.20
CA THR A 72 -4.84 -3.10 -11.21
C THR A 72 -3.51 -3.69 -11.70
N ASP A 73 -3.14 -3.31 -12.90
CA ASP A 73 -1.86 -3.71 -13.48
C ASP A 73 -0.72 -3.04 -12.69
N PRO A 74 0.40 -3.76 -12.41
CA PRO A 74 1.53 -3.18 -11.67
C PRO A 74 2.08 -1.88 -12.28
N SER A 75 2.10 -1.75 -13.60
CA SER A 75 2.59 -0.53 -14.23
C SER A 75 1.64 0.64 -14.03
N VAL A 76 0.33 0.38 -14.01
CA VAL A 76 -0.69 1.40 -13.71
C VAL A 76 -0.58 1.81 -12.25
N PHE A 77 -0.39 0.84 -11.35
CA PHE A 77 -0.23 1.10 -9.92
C PHE A 77 0.97 2.02 -9.68
N ASP A 78 2.11 1.72 -10.28
CA ASP A 78 3.31 2.56 -10.16
C ASP A 78 3.05 3.98 -10.68
N ALA A 79 2.37 4.12 -11.81
CA ALA A 79 2.04 5.43 -12.38
C ALA A 79 1.13 6.23 -11.44
N GLU A 80 0.14 5.59 -10.83
CA GLU A 80 -0.76 6.25 -9.88
C GLU A 80 -0.02 6.71 -8.63
N LEU A 81 0.92 5.90 -8.14
CA LEU A 81 1.76 6.28 -6.99
C LEU A 81 2.56 7.54 -7.29
N GLN A 82 3.13 7.66 -8.49
CA GLN A 82 3.89 8.83 -8.90
C GLN A 82 3.01 10.09 -8.94
N LYS A 83 1.76 9.94 -9.38
CA LYS A 83 0.81 11.07 -9.49
C LYS A 83 0.28 11.53 -8.14
N ALA A 84 0.29 10.67 -7.14
CA ALA A 84 -0.31 10.95 -5.84
C ALA A 84 0.52 11.89 -4.96
N GLY A 85 1.66 12.31 -5.44
CA GLY A 85 2.60 13.19 -4.74
C GLY A 85 2.09 14.58 -4.41
#